data_b1d0981cc4fc7224129567cc67f73763
#
_entry.id   b1d0981cc4fc7224129567cc67f73763
#
_cell.length_a   1.000
_cell.length_b   1.000
_cell.length_c   1.000
_cell.angle_alpha   90.00
_cell.angle_beta   90.00
_cell.angle_gamma   90.00
#
_symmetry.space_group_name_H-M   'P 1'
#
loop_
_entity.id
_entity.type
_entity.pdbx_description
1 polymer ?
#
loop_
_entity_poly.entity_id
_entity_poly.type
_entity_poly.pdbx_seq_one_letter_code
_entity_poly.pdbx_strand_id
1 'polypeptide(L)'
;EIYNLAAQSHVAVSFEVPEYTANADALGVLRILEAIKFHKLEKYTKFYQAGTSEMYGNVQQIPQTEKTDFYPLSPYGVAKLYGHWITKNYREAYNIFGCNGILFNHESPRRGETFVTKKIIRGLVRIKFGLDKKLFLGNLDAKRDWGHAKDYIEAMWKILQQKKPEDYVIATGKQYSIRVFTNMVCKKLGFDLSWKGKGMNEKGFINSGKRSIIEVDKDYFRPLDVNTLLGNATKARKKLKWKPKYNLNSLIDEMISEEIKLVNES
;
A
#
# COMPACT_ATOMS: atom_id res chain seq x y z
N GLU A 1 11.14 18.61 11.58
CA GLU A 1 10.86 17.49 10.67
C GLU A 1 9.43 17.61 10.14
N ILE A 2 9.28 17.42 8.83
CA ILE A 2 7.97 17.38 8.16
C ILE A 2 7.82 15.99 7.53
N TYR A 3 6.75 15.27 7.87
CA TYR A 3 6.38 14.00 7.27
C TYR A 3 5.13 14.22 6.40
N ASN A 4 5.33 14.34 5.09
CA ASN A 4 4.21 14.51 4.17
C ASN A 4 3.60 13.15 3.79
N LEU A 5 2.47 12.84 4.41
CA LEU A 5 1.65 11.66 4.15
C LEU A 5 0.32 12.01 3.47
N ALA A 6 0.08 13.31 3.25
CA ALA A 6 -1.16 13.80 2.65
C ALA A 6 -1.28 13.33 1.20
N ALA A 7 -2.36 12.65 0.88
CA ALA A 7 -2.65 12.15 -0.47
C ALA A 7 -4.09 11.68 -0.61
N GLN A 8 -4.61 11.75 -1.83
CA GLN A 8 -5.73 10.92 -2.28
C GLN A 8 -5.15 9.55 -2.64
N SER A 9 -5.14 8.58 -1.72
CA SER A 9 -4.35 7.34 -1.83
C SER A 9 -5.11 6.14 -2.41
N HIS A 10 -6.39 6.28 -2.77
CA HIS A 10 -7.17 5.21 -3.35
C HIS A 10 -6.99 5.16 -4.88
N VAL A 11 -6.26 4.15 -5.38
CA VAL A 11 -5.85 4.07 -6.78
C VAL A 11 -7.05 4.08 -7.74
N ALA A 12 -8.13 3.34 -7.46
CA ALA A 12 -9.31 3.33 -8.33
C ALA A 12 -9.95 4.73 -8.42
N VAL A 13 -10.12 5.41 -7.30
CA VAL A 13 -10.68 6.77 -7.24
C VAL A 13 -9.84 7.77 -8.05
N SER A 14 -8.53 7.55 -8.21
CA SER A 14 -7.70 8.44 -9.02
C SER A 14 -8.07 8.45 -10.51
N PHE A 15 -8.71 7.40 -11.01
CA PHE A 15 -9.27 7.38 -12.39
C PHE A 15 -10.56 8.19 -12.51
N GLU A 16 -11.31 8.33 -11.42
CA GLU A 16 -12.57 9.07 -11.39
C GLU A 16 -12.33 10.58 -11.17
N VAL A 17 -11.32 10.93 -10.34
CA VAL A 17 -10.98 12.32 -9.98
C VAL A 17 -9.48 12.61 -10.18
N PRO A 18 -8.96 12.50 -11.43
CA PRO A 18 -7.52 12.59 -11.69
C PRO A 18 -6.95 13.99 -11.40
N GLU A 19 -7.72 15.04 -11.66
CA GLU A 19 -7.30 16.43 -11.40
C GLU A 19 -7.14 16.70 -9.90
N TYR A 20 -8.10 16.28 -9.08
CA TYR A 20 -8.00 16.38 -7.63
C TYR A 20 -6.79 15.58 -7.11
N THR A 21 -6.60 14.36 -7.64
CA THR A 21 -5.44 13.52 -7.29
C THR A 21 -4.12 14.22 -7.61
N ALA A 22 -3.99 14.81 -8.81
CA ALA A 22 -2.80 15.57 -9.19
C ALA A 22 -2.59 16.79 -8.27
N ASN A 23 -3.64 17.53 -7.97
CA ASN A 23 -3.56 18.71 -7.11
C ASN A 23 -3.13 18.36 -5.67
N ALA A 24 -3.68 17.29 -5.09
CA ALA A 24 -3.34 16.84 -3.73
C ALA A 24 -1.96 16.18 -3.68
N ASP A 25 -1.71 15.20 -4.56
CA ASP A 25 -0.58 14.26 -4.43
C ASP A 25 0.70 14.77 -5.11
N ALA A 26 0.58 15.61 -6.14
CA ALA A 26 1.71 16.21 -6.87
C ALA A 26 1.95 17.66 -6.44
N LEU A 27 1.01 18.57 -6.72
CA LEU A 27 1.18 19.98 -6.41
C LEU A 27 1.22 20.26 -4.91
N GLY A 28 0.55 19.46 -4.09
CA GLY A 28 0.65 19.53 -2.63
C GLY A 28 2.08 19.40 -2.13
N VAL A 29 2.88 18.49 -2.71
CA VAL A 29 4.31 18.30 -2.38
C VAL A 29 5.11 19.53 -2.75
N LEU A 30 4.93 20.05 -3.98
CA LEU A 30 5.60 21.26 -4.45
C LEU A 30 5.33 22.45 -3.53
N ARG A 31 4.07 22.66 -3.11
CA ARG A 31 3.69 23.77 -2.22
C ARG A 31 4.41 23.71 -0.86
N ILE A 32 4.60 22.52 -0.29
CA ILE A 32 5.36 22.37 0.96
C ILE A 32 6.84 22.71 0.73
N LEU A 33 7.45 22.22 -0.35
CA LEU A 33 8.84 22.50 -0.69
C LEU A 33 9.07 23.98 -0.98
N GLU A 34 8.16 24.64 -1.71
CA GLU A 34 8.19 26.08 -1.94
C GLU A 34 8.04 26.88 -0.62
N ALA A 35 7.18 26.44 0.29
CA ALA A 35 7.05 27.07 1.60
C ALA A 35 8.36 26.98 2.42
N ILE A 36 9.04 25.82 2.42
CA ILE A 36 10.35 25.65 3.07
C ILE A 36 11.36 26.64 2.49
N LYS A 37 11.42 26.75 1.18
CA LYS A 37 12.34 27.67 0.47
C LYS A 37 11.97 29.14 0.71
N PHE A 38 10.69 29.51 0.57
CA PHE A 38 10.21 30.87 0.77
C PHE A 38 10.53 31.40 2.17
N HIS A 39 10.39 30.56 3.20
CA HIS A 39 10.70 30.91 4.58
C HIS A 39 12.18 30.73 4.97
N LYS A 40 13.06 30.38 4.01
CA LYS A 40 14.51 30.17 4.23
C LYS A 40 14.78 29.08 5.31
N LEU A 41 14.00 28.01 5.30
CA LEU A 41 14.07 26.93 6.28
C LEU A 41 14.91 25.72 5.80
N GLU A 42 15.59 25.81 4.65
CA GLU A 42 16.30 24.71 4.00
C GLU A 42 17.34 24.05 4.92
N LYS A 43 18.03 24.87 5.74
CA LYS A 43 19.07 24.41 6.68
C LYS A 43 18.51 23.80 7.98
N TYR A 44 17.23 24.04 8.27
CA TYR A 44 16.62 23.71 9.56
C TYR A 44 15.56 22.60 9.45
N THR A 45 15.05 22.36 8.22
CA THR A 45 13.93 21.45 8.01
C THR A 45 14.39 20.17 7.33
N LYS A 46 14.03 19.03 7.91
CA LYS A 46 14.10 17.74 7.25
C LYS A 46 12.72 17.36 6.74
N PHE A 47 12.62 17.04 5.46
CA PHE A 47 11.38 16.73 4.78
C PHE A 47 11.35 15.28 4.33
N TYR A 48 10.30 14.57 4.69
CA TYR A 48 10.02 13.22 4.24
C TYR A 48 8.80 13.22 3.31
N GLN A 49 8.94 12.69 2.10
CA GLN A 49 7.86 12.45 1.16
C GLN A 49 7.48 10.98 1.15
N ALA A 50 6.22 10.69 1.45
CA ALA A 50 5.67 9.36 1.28
C ALA A 50 5.42 9.06 -0.21
N GLY A 51 6.33 8.30 -0.81
CA GLY A 51 6.16 7.70 -2.12
C GLY A 51 5.40 6.38 -2.06
N THR A 52 5.33 5.67 -3.17
CA THR A 52 4.55 4.43 -3.31
C THR A 52 5.19 3.48 -4.30
N SER A 53 5.02 2.17 -4.11
CA SER A 53 5.38 1.15 -5.10
C SER A 53 4.55 1.23 -6.39
N GLU A 54 3.39 1.90 -6.38
CA GLU A 54 2.57 2.13 -7.57
C GLU A 54 3.28 3.00 -8.63
N MET A 55 4.37 3.71 -8.27
CA MET A 55 5.23 4.40 -9.23
C MET A 55 5.92 3.42 -10.20
N TYR A 56 6.23 2.19 -9.75
CA TYR A 56 6.83 1.17 -10.63
C TYR A 56 5.85 0.66 -11.68
N GLY A 57 4.56 0.60 -11.38
CA GLY A 57 3.47 0.31 -12.31
C GLY A 57 3.69 -0.93 -13.18
N ASN A 58 3.95 -0.73 -14.48
CA ASN A 58 4.40 -1.80 -15.38
C ASN A 58 5.87 -2.15 -15.09
N VAL A 59 6.06 -3.11 -14.23
CA VAL A 59 7.31 -3.40 -13.54
C VAL A 59 8.43 -3.78 -14.52
N GLN A 60 9.52 -3.02 -14.52
CA GLN A 60 10.67 -3.24 -15.41
C GLN A 60 11.71 -4.21 -14.82
N GLN A 61 11.67 -4.43 -13.51
CA GLN A 61 12.59 -5.32 -12.79
C GLN A 61 11.92 -5.92 -11.56
N ILE A 62 12.21 -7.17 -11.23
CA ILE A 62 11.76 -7.87 -10.02
C ILE A 62 12.96 -8.49 -9.31
N PRO A 63 13.16 -8.22 -8.01
CA PRO A 63 12.44 -7.26 -7.17
C PRO A 63 12.82 -5.80 -7.48
N GLN A 64 11.90 -4.85 -7.16
CA GLN A 64 12.10 -3.42 -7.38
C GLN A 64 13.04 -2.83 -6.33
N THR A 65 13.93 -1.94 -6.79
CA THR A 65 14.91 -1.22 -5.98
C THR A 65 14.76 0.28 -6.21
N GLU A 66 15.56 1.09 -5.50
CA GLU A 66 15.65 2.54 -5.71
C GLU A 66 16.19 2.94 -7.11
N LYS A 67 16.72 1.97 -7.88
CA LYS A 67 17.27 2.16 -9.22
C LYS A 67 16.39 1.61 -10.33
N THR A 68 15.33 0.88 -9.98
CA THR A 68 14.37 0.34 -10.94
C THR A 68 13.58 1.47 -11.58
N ASP A 69 13.46 1.46 -12.90
CA ASP A 69 12.73 2.47 -13.65
C ASP A 69 11.24 2.48 -13.27
N PHE A 70 10.67 3.67 -13.25
CA PHE A 70 9.27 3.89 -12.97
C PHE A 70 8.43 3.90 -14.25
N TYR A 71 7.29 3.23 -14.21
CA TYR A 71 6.31 3.20 -15.30
C TYR A 71 4.89 3.14 -14.73
N PRO A 72 4.38 4.23 -14.11
CA PRO A 72 3.10 4.20 -13.40
C PRO A 72 1.93 3.88 -14.32
N LEU A 73 0.95 3.13 -13.80
CA LEU A 73 -0.25 2.69 -14.52
C LEU A 73 -1.54 3.36 -14.00
N SER A 74 -1.42 4.41 -13.18
CA SER A 74 -2.59 5.12 -12.65
C SER A 74 -2.31 6.60 -12.46
N PRO A 75 -3.33 7.48 -12.50
CA PRO A 75 -3.18 8.89 -12.15
C PRO A 75 -2.56 9.11 -10.78
N TYR A 76 -2.90 8.26 -9.79
CA TYR A 76 -2.25 8.23 -8.48
C TYR A 76 -0.74 7.98 -8.59
N GLY A 77 -0.33 6.92 -9.31
CA GLY A 77 1.08 6.59 -9.50
C GLY A 77 1.85 7.71 -10.19
N VAL A 78 1.25 8.36 -11.21
CA VAL A 78 1.84 9.52 -11.91
C VAL A 78 2.01 10.72 -10.97
N ALA A 79 1.00 11.04 -10.18
CA ALA A 79 1.06 12.16 -9.21
C ALA A 79 2.11 11.91 -8.12
N LYS A 80 2.20 10.69 -7.61
CA LYS A 80 3.25 10.31 -6.65
C LYS A 80 4.65 10.31 -7.26
N LEU A 81 4.78 9.97 -8.54
CA LEU A 81 6.05 10.06 -9.26
C LEU A 81 6.50 11.52 -9.42
N TYR A 82 5.59 12.44 -9.69
CA TYR A 82 5.92 13.87 -9.65
C TYR A 82 6.44 14.27 -8.27
N GLY A 83 5.72 13.87 -7.18
CA GLY A 83 6.15 14.15 -5.80
C GLY A 83 7.56 13.60 -5.48
N HIS A 84 7.87 12.40 -5.98
CA HIS A 84 9.20 11.80 -5.86
C HIS A 84 10.27 12.65 -6.53
N TRP A 85 10.07 13.00 -7.80
CA TRP A 85 11.06 13.74 -8.58
C TRP A 85 11.21 15.20 -8.13
N ILE A 86 10.12 15.88 -7.75
CA ILE A 86 10.22 17.26 -7.26
C ILE A 86 10.96 17.32 -5.93
N THR A 87 10.77 16.33 -5.04
CA THR A 87 11.54 16.24 -3.78
C THR A 87 13.02 16.05 -4.06
N LYS A 88 13.38 15.19 -5.01
CA LYS A 88 14.78 15.00 -5.42
C LYS A 88 15.36 16.26 -6.06
N ASN A 89 14.62 16.91 -6.94
CA ASN A 89 15.04 18.17 -7.58
C ASN A 89 15.33 19.26 -6.55
N TYR A 90 14.44 19.47 -5.56
CA TYR A 90 14.63 20.47 -4.52
C TYR A 90 15.79 20.14 -3.56
N ARG A 91 16.04 18.86 -3.31
CA ARG A 91 17.22 18.39 -2.58
C ARG A 91 18.52 18.81 -3.29
N GLU A 92 18.57 18.64 -4.61
CA GLU A 92 19.75 18.89 -5.41
C GLU A 92 19.93 20.39 -5.74
N ALA A 93 18.84 21.09 -6.05
CA ALA A 93 18.89 22.51 -6.46
C ALA A 93 19.00 23.49 -5.27
N TYR A 94 18.36 23.19 -4.15
CA TYR A 94 18.24 24.12 -3.01
C TYR A 94 18.82 23.57 -1.71
N ASN A 95 19.49 22.41 -1.73
CA ASN A 95 20.08 21.77 -0.55
C ASN A 95 19.06 21.49 0.58
N ILE A 96 17.79 21.32 0.25
CA ILE A 96 16.78 20.89 1.21
C ILE A 96 17.08 19.46 1.62
N PHE A 97 17.03 19.15 2.92
CA PHE A 97 17.12 17.76 3.40
C PHE A 97 15.81 17.05 3.08
N GLY A 98 15.60 16.69 1.81
CA GLY A 98 14.41 16.02 1.30
C GLY A 98 14.67 14.53 1.00
N CYS A 99 13.87 13.63 1.57
CA CYS A 99 13.96 12.18 1.40
C CYS A 99 12.67 11.62 0.88
N ASN A 100 12.75 10.60 -0.01
CA ASN A 100 11.61 9.81 -0.41
C ASN A 100 11.63 8.43 0.23
N GLY A 101 10.50 8.00 0.79
CA GLY A 101 10.25 6.59 1.07
C GLY A 101 9.44 5.99 -0.06
N ILE A 102 9.97 5.01 -0.78
CA ILE A 102 9.23 4.26 -1.79
C ILE A 102 8.56 3.10 -1.06
N LEU A 103 7.34 3.35 -0.59
CA LEU A 103 6.62 2.45 0.31
C LEU A 103 5.86 1.39 -0.46
N PHE A 104 6.10 0.14 -0.13
CA PHE A 104 5.23 -0.96 -0.52
C PHE A 104 3.99 -0.99 0.37
N ASN A 105 3.02 -1.84 0.03
CA ASN A 105 1.75 -1.86 0.75
C ASN A 105 1.97 -2.10 2.25
N HIS A 106 1.38 -1.28 3.08
CA HIS A 106 1.49 -1.39 4.54
C HIS A 106 0.13 -1.19 5.18
N GLU A 107 -0.19 -2.11 6.05
CA GLU A 107 -1.53 -2.33 6.55
C GLU A 107 -1.56 -2.29 8.09
N SER A 108 -2.75 -2.09 8.63
CA SER A 108 -3.02 -2.20 10.07
C SER A 108 -4.54 -2.30 10.29
N PRO A 109 -5.01 -2.54 11.51
CA PRO A 109 -6.44 -2.43 11.84
C PRO A 109 -7.09 -1.10 11.43
N ARG A 110 -6.29 -0.02 11.35
CA ARG A 110 -6.74 1.33 10.95
C ARG A 110 -6.77 1.56 9.44
N ARG A 111 -6.50 0.54 8.62
CA ARG A 111 -6.60 0.66 7.17
C ARG A 111 -8.02 1.04 6.75
N GLY A 112 -8.16 1.93 5.76
CA GLY A 112 -9.47 2.31 5.21
C GLY A 112 -10.22 1.10 4.65
N GLU A 113 -11.53 1.06 4.84
CA GLU A 113 -12.40 -0.10 4.58
C GLU A 113 -12.45 -0.52 3.10
N THR A 114 -12.23 0.41 2.18
CA THR A 114 -12.24 0.18 0.74
C THR A 114 -10.98 -0.47 0.21
N PHE A 115 -9.88 -0.48 0.99
CA PHE A 115 -8.65 -1.14 0.59
C PHE A 115 -8.76 -2.65 0.74
N VAL A 116 -8.20 -3.38 -0.22
CA VAL A 116 -8.43 -4.81 -0.43
C VAL A 116 -8.20 -5.68 0.81
N THR A 117 -7.15 -5.43 1.58
CA THR A 117 -6.84 -6.20 2.80
C THR A 117 -7.90 -6.02 3.87
N LYS A 118 -8.26 -4.76 4.17
CA LYS A 118 -9.31 -4.44 5.14
C LYS A 118 -10.67 -4.91 4.65
N LYS A 119 -10.99 -4.72 3.37
CA LYS A 119 -12.21 -5.22 2.73
C LYS A 119 -12.37 -6.74 2.88
N ILE A 120 -11.29 -7.52 2.65
CA ILE A 120 -11.31 -8.98 2.79
C ILE A 120 -11.56 -9.37 4.25
N ILE A 121 -10.81 -8.79 5.19
CA ILE A 121 -10.94 -9.13 6.61
C ILE A 121 -12.32 -8.77 7.12
N ARG A 122 -12.76 -7.53 6.90
CA ARG A 122 -14.09 -7.07 7.32
C ARG A 122 -15.21 -7.91 6.71
N GLY A 123 -15.18 -8.12 5.40
CA GLY A 123 -16.21 -8.90 4.71
C GLY A 123 -16.29 -10.33 5.22
N LEU A 124 -15.17 -11.02 5.42
CA LEU A 124 -15.15 -12.39 5.92
C LEU A 124 -15.53 -12.48 7.41
N VAL A 125 -15.14 -11.53 8.25
CA VAL A 125 -15.61 -11.46 9.65
C VAL A 125 -17.12 -11.26 9.67
N ARG A 126 -17.67 -10.31 8.93
CA ARG A 126 -19.12 -10.06 8.86
C ARG A 126 -19.90 -11.28 8.32
N ILE A 127 -19.34 -12.02 7.35
CA ILE A 127 -19.92 -13.29 6.87
C ILE A 127 -19.93 -14.34 7.99
N LYS A 128 -18.88 -14.42 8.81
CA LYS A 128 -18.80 -15.34 9.95
C LYS A 128 -19.87 -15.06 11.01
N PHE A 129 -20.16 -13.80 11.25
CA PHE A 129 -21.20 -13.35 12.20
C PHE A 129 -22.61 -13.28 11.57
N GLY A 130 -22.77 -13.68 10.29
CA GLY A 130 -24.07 -13.70 9.62
C GLY A 130 -24.59 -12.34 9.18
N LEU A 131 -23.79 -11.28 9.28
CA LEU A 131 -24.16 -9.91 8.92
C LEU A 131 -24.14 -9.69 7.40
N ASP A 132 -23.24 -10.37 6.70
CA ASP A 132 -23.13 -10.32 5.23
C ASP A 132 -23.23 -11.72 4.64
N LYS A 133 -23.69 -11.80 3.39
CA LYS A 133 -23.84 -13.07 2.67
C LYS A 133 -22.66 -13.37 1.77
N LYS A 134 -22.07 -12.33 1.15
CA LYS A 134 -21.03 -12.45 0.12
C LYS A 134 -20.01 -11.32 0.22
N LEU A 135 -18.79 -11.63 -0.21
CA LEU A 135 -17.70 -10.69 -0.44
C LEU A 135 -17.40 -10.64 -1.95
N PHE A 136 -17.33 -9.43 -2.52
CA PHE A 136 -16.99 -9.22 -3.92
C PHE A 136 -15.57 -8.69 -4.05
N LEU A 137 -14.76 -9.33 -4.91
CA LEU A 137 -13.36 -9.01 -5.15
C LEU A 137 -13.10 -8.83 -6.65
N GLY A 138 -12.03 -8.11 -6.99
CA GLY A 138 -11.53 -8.00 -8.37
C GLY A 138 -10.50 -9.09 -8.68
N ASN A 139 -9.34 -8.68 -9.24
CA ASN A 139 -8.26 -9.56 -9.66
C ASN A 139 -7.65 -10.32 -8.47
N LEU A 140 -7.92 -11.62 -8.38
CA LEU A 140 -7.43 -12.49 -7.30
C LEU A 140 -5.93 -12.84 -7.43
N ASP A 141 -5.35 -12.68 -8.61
CA ASP A 141 -3.97 -13.11 -8.91
C ASP A 141 -2.95 -11.99 -8.80
N ALA A 142 -3.41 -10.73 -8.64
CA ALA A 142 -2.53 -9.60 -8.37
C ALA A 142 -1.73 -9.83 -7.08
N LYS A 143 -0.40 -9.61 -7.18
CA LYS A 143 0.54 -9.87 -6.08
C LYS A 143 1.05 -8.57 -5.47
N ARG A 144 1.07 -8.52 -4.14
CA ARG A 144 1.56 -7.36 -3.37
C ARG A 144 2.49 -7.80 -2.25
N ASP A 145 3.45 -6.95 -1.94
CA ASP A 145 4.30 -7.06 -0.76
C ASP A 145 3.61 -6.27 0.37
N TRP A 146 3.04 -6.98 1.34
CA TRP A 146 2.33 -6.39 2.48
C TRP A 146 3.16 -6.42 3.76
N GLY A 147 3.37 -5.25 4.34
CA GLY A 147 3.98 -5.09 5.66
C GLY A 147 3.04 -4.46 6.68
N HIS A 148 3.51 -4.31 7.90
CA HIS A 148 2.76 -3.66 8.97
C HIS A 148 3.10 -2.17 9.05
N ALA A 149 2.09 -1.30 9.18
CA ALA A 149 2.28 0.16 9.24
C ALA A 149 3.24 0.61 10.35
N LYS A 150 3.27 -0.06 11.50
CA LYS A 150 4.22 0.24 12.60
C LYS A 150 5.68 0.12 12.14
N ASP A 151 6.03 -0.90 11.34
CA ASP A 151 7.39 -1.04 10.81
C ASP A 151 7.74 0.08 9.82
N TYR A 152 6.76 0.50 9.02
CA TYR A 152 6.96 1.55 8.02
C TYR A 152 7.14 2.93 8.66
N ILE A 153 6.39 3.22 9.74
CA ILE A 153 6.56 4.46 10.52
C ILE A 153 7.97 4.51 11.13
N GLU A 154 8.47 3.39 11.67
CA GLU A 154 9.86 3.32 12.17
C GLU A 154 10.87 3.62 11.05
N ALA A 155 10.64 3.12 9.83
CA ALA A 155 11.49 3.43 8.67
C ALA A 155 11.45 4.91 8.30
N MET A 156 10.27 5.52 8.25
CA MET A 156 10.09 6.95 7.94
C MET A 156 10.91 7.83 8.90
N TRP A 157 10.81 7.54 10.19
CA TRP A 157 11.60 8.26 11.19
C TRP A 157 13.11 8.05 11.00
N LYS A 158 13.57 6.80 10.84
CA LYS A 158 14.99 6.47 10.64
C LYS A 158 15.58 7.14 9.39
N ILE A 159 14.80 7.31 8.33
CA ILE A 159 15.22 8.00 7.11
C ILE A 159 15.62 9.45 7.41
N LEU A 160 14.83 10.17 8.18
CA LEU A 160 15.16 11.55 8.55
C LEU A 160 16.26 11.68 9.61
N GLN A 161 16.63 10.60 10.31
CA GLN A 161 17.76 10.62 11.24
C GLN A 161 19.12 10.44 10.55
N GLN A 162 19.16 10.21 9.25
CA GLN A 162 20.42 10.05 8.54
C GLN A 162 21.16 11.39 8.38
N LYS A 163 22.48 11.28 8.16
CA LYS A 163 23.36 12.47 7.94
C LYS A 163 23.19 13.10 6.56
N LYS A 164 22.73 12.30 5.59
CA LYS A 164 22.52 12.75 4.19
C LYS A 164 21.13 12.34 3.72
N PRO A 165 20.44 13.20 2.96
CA PRO A 165 19.14 12.86 2.39
C PRO A 165 19.30 11.85 1.25
N GLU A 166 18.54 10.78 1.32
CA GLU A 166 18.50 9.72 0.30
C GLU A 166 17.09 9.15 0.17
N ASP A 167 16.84 8.41 -0.92
CA ASP A 167 15.58 7.70 -1.15
C ASP A 167 15.74 6.23 -0.76
N TYR A 168 14.67 5.62 -0.23
CA TYR A 168 14.70 4.25 0.30
C TYR A 168 13.45 3.46 -0.09
N VAL A 169 13.65 2.27 -0.63
CA VAL A 169 12.59 1.26 -0.73
C VAL A 169 12.32 0.66 0.65
N ILE A 170 11.06 0.69 1.06
CA ILE A 170 10.58 0.08 2.30
C ILE A 170 9.59 -1.02 1.94
N ALA A 171 9.98 -2.27 2.18
CA ALA A 171 9.26 -3.47 1.78
C ALA A 171 9.64 -4.66 2.67
N THR A 172 8.78 -5.67 2.75
CA THR A 172 9.08 -6.90 3.48
C THR A 172 10.01 -7.82 2.70
N GLY A 173 9.99 -7.75 1.37
CA GLY A 173 10.70 -8.65 0.45
C GLY A 173 9.95 -9.95 0.22
N LYS A 174 8.64 -10.00 0.54
CA LYS A 174 7.77 -11.14 0.27
C LYS A 174 6.46 -10.66 -0.33
N GLN A 175 6.01 -11.31 -1.39
CA GLN A 175 4.72 -10.97 -2.02
C GLN A 175 3.75 -12.14 -1.94
N TYR A 176 2.47 -11.80 -1.92
CA TYR A 176 1.37 -12.76 -1.89
C TYR A 176 0.27 -12.30 -2.85
N SER A 177 -0.47 -13.22 -3.46
CA SER A 177 -1.64 -12.87 -4.23
C SER A 177 -2.83 -12.55 -3.32
N ILE A 178 -3.81 -11.82 -3.87
CA ILE A 178 -5.10 -11.58 -3.19
C ILE A 178 -5.75 -12.91 -2.79
N ARG A 179 -5.69 -13.91 -3.66
CA ARG A 179 -6.16 -15.28 -3.39
C ARG A 179 -5.50 -15.89 -2.16
N VAL A 180 -4.16 -15.85 -2.09
CA VAL A 180 -3.41 -16.38 -0.94
C VAL A 180 -3.78 -15.65 0.34
N PHE A 181 -3.86 -14.31 0.30
CA PHE A 181 -4.28 -13.51 1.45
C PHE A 181 -5.69 -13.92 1.92
N THR A 182 -6.63 -14.04 0.99
CA THR A 182 -8.02 -14.46 1.28
C THR A 182 -8.07 -15.86 1.91
N ASN A 183 -7.30 -16.81 1.36
CA ASN A 183 -7.20 -18.17 1.93
C ASN A 183 -6.68 -18.16 3.37
N MET A 184 -5.65 -17.32 3.65
CA MET A 184 -5.10 -17.18 5.01
C MET A 184 -6.14 -16.63 5.98
N VAL A 185 -6.90 -15.61 5.59
CA VAL A 185 -7.98 -15.04 6.42
C VAL A 185 -9.08 -16.05 6.65
N CYS A 186 -9.55 -16.75 5.61
CA CYS A 186 -10.56 -17.81 5.71
C CYS A 186 -10.13 -18.92 6.69
N LYS A 187 -8.88 -19.41 6.56
CA LYS A 187 -8.34 -20.43 7.46
C LYS A 187 -8.35 -19.99 8.92
N LYS A 188 -7.93 -18.73 9.19
CA LYS A 188 -7.94 -18.17 10.56
C LYS A 188 -9.35 -17.98 11.12
N LEU A 189 -10.33 -17.72 10.27
CA LEU A 189 -11.74 -17.66 10.67
C LEU A 189 -12.44 -19.03 10.75
N GLY A 190 -11.74 -20.12 10.44
CA GLY A 190 -12.28 -21.47 10.48
C GLY A 190 -13.15 -21.83 9.26
N PHE A 191 -13.01 -21.11 8.15
CA PHE A 191 -13.65 -21.47 6.89
C PHE A 191 -12.80 -22.44 6.09
N ASP A 192 -13.39 -23.53 5.64
CA ASP A 192 -12.82 -24.43 4.63
C ASP A 192 -13.18 -23.91 3.24
N LEU A 193 -12.29 -23.05 2.70
CA LEU A 193 -12.52 -22.37 1.43
C LEU A 193 -12.01 -23.19 0.25
N SER A 194 -12.87 -23.40 -0.73
CA SER A 194 -12.54 -23.99 -2.02
C SER A 194 -12.94 -23.06 -3.17
N TRP A 195 -12.16 -23.06 -4.25
CA TRP A 195 -12.41 -22.22 -5.42
C TRP A 195 -12.97 -23.03 -6.58
N LYS A 196 -13.97 -22.48 -7.30
CA LYS A 196 -14.55 -23.07 -8.51
C LYS A 196 -14.68 -21.99 -9.59
N GLY A 197 -14.51 -22.38 -10.86
CA GLY A 197 -14.52 -21.45 -12.00
C GLY A 197 -13.15 -20.83 -12.26
N LYS A 198 -13.10 -19.87 -13.19
CA LYS A 198 -11.89 -19.12 -13.57
C LYS A 198 -12.23 -17.69 -13.96
N GLY A 199 -11.31 -16.76 -13.71
CA GLY A 199 -11.45 -15.34 -14.10
C GLY A 199 -12.72 -14.73 -13.50
N MET A 200 -13.55 -14.09 -14.32
CA MET A 200 -14.78 -13.42 -13.87
C MET A 200 -15.85 -14.37 -13.29
N ASN A 201 -15.81 -15.65 -13.65
CA ASN A 201 -16.76 -16.65 -13.17
C ASN A 201 -16.23 -17.40 -11.93
N GLU A 202 -15.11 -16.98 -11.37
CA GLU A 202 -14.52 -17.64 -10.23
C GLU A 202 -15.24 -17.28 -8.94
N LYS A 203 -15.50 -18.31 -8.12
CA LYS A 203 -16.20 -18.18 -6.84
C LYS A 203 -15.50 -18.97 -5.74
N GLY A 204 -15.50 -18.42 -4.53
CA GLY A 204 -15.05 -19.08 -3.32
C GLY A 204 -16.23 -19.69 -2.55
N PHE A 205 -16.11 -20.96 -2.23
CA PHE A 205 -17.14 -21.75 -1.56
C PHE A 205 -16.65 -22.28 -0.21
N ILE A 206 -17.57 -22.37 0.75
CA ILE A 206 -17.40 -23.04 2.04
C ILE A 206 -18.40 -24.20 2.18
N ASN A 207 -18.35 -24.93 3.32
CA ASN A 207 -19.24 -26.05 3.62
C ASN A 207 -19.19 -27.13 2.53
N SER A 208 -17.98 -27.62 2.22
CA SER A 208 -17.72 -28.62 1.19
C SER A 208 -18.28 -28.22 -0.20
N GLY A 209 -18.18 -26.93 -0.51
CA GLY A 209 -18.58 -26.40 -1.82
C GLY A 209 -20.06 -26.11 -2.00
N LYS A 210 -20.84 -26.07 -0.90
CA LYS A 210 -22.31 -25.86 -0.94
C LYS A 210 -22.71 -24.38 -0.90
N ARG A 211 -21.91 -23.51 -0.22
CA ARG A 211 -22.23 -22.09 -0.05
C ARG A 211 -21.14 -21.23 -0.67
N SER A 212 -21.49 -20.43 -1.69
CA SER A 212 -20.62 -19.38 -2.21
C SER A 212 -20.60 -18.18 -1.27
N ILE A 213 -19.42 -17.75 -0.86
CA ILE A 213 -19.23 -16.57 -0.02
C ILE A 213 -18.33 -15.51 -0.66
N ILE A 214 -17.62 -15.86 -1.75
CA ILE A 214 -16.76 -14.92 -2.48
C ILE A 214 -17.11 -15.01 -3.96
N GLU A 215 -17.25 -13.87 -4.62
CA GLU A 215 -17.45 -13.77 -6.06
C GLU A 215 -16.50 -12.72 -6.66
N VAL A 216 -16.05 -12.99 -7.88
CA VAL A 216 -15.29 -12.01 -8.66
C VAL A 216 -16.30 -11.08 -9.33
N ASP A 217 -16.04 -9.76 -9.27
CA ASP A 217 -16.93 -8.75 -9.82
C ASP A 217 -16.12 -7.75 -10.64
N LYS A 218 -16.60 -7.43 -11.85
CA LYS A 218 -15.97 -6.53 -12.80
C LYS A 218 -15.79 -5.11 -12.27
N ASP A 219 -16.68 -4.65 -11.39
CA ASP A 219 -16.65 -3.29 -10.85
C ASP A 219 -15.45 -3.06 -9.93
N TYR A 220 -14.77 -4.14 -9.50
CA TYR A 220 -13.54 -4.07 -8.73
C TYR A 220 -12.26 -4.26 -9.55
N PHE A 221 -12.37 -4.32 -10.89
CA PHE A 221 -11.22 -4.27 -11.78
C PHE A 221 -10.88 -2.80 -12.11
N ARG A 222 -9.60 -2.52 -12.17
CA ARG A 222 -9.11 -1.20 -12.60
C ARG A 222 -8.95 -1.17 -14.12
N PRO A 223 -9.05 -0.01 -14.77
CA PRO A 223 -8.75 0.13 -16.21
C PRO A 223 -7.36 -0.40 -16.57
N LEU A 224 -6.37 -0.13 -15.70
CA LEU A 224 -5.03 -0.70 -15.72
C LEU A 224 -4.69 -1.18 -14.31
N ASP A 225 -4.19 -2.40 -14.17
CA ASP A 225 -3.80 -2.97 -12.87
C ASP A 225 -2.34 -3.41 -12.88
N VAL A 226 -1.71 -3.25 -11.72
CA VAL A 226 -0.33 -3.69 -11.49
C VAL A 226 -0.37 -5.17 -11.07
N ASN A 227 0.19 -6.05 -11.88
CA ASN A 227 0.15 -7.49 -11.64
C ASN A 227 1.02 -7.93 -10.46
N THR A 228 2.18 -7.29 -10.27
CA THR A 228 3.15 -7.74 -9.27
C THR A 228 3.95 -6.56 -8.71
N LEU A 229 4.10 -6.54 -7.39
CA LEU A 229 5.00 -5.64 -6.68
C LEU A 229 5.77 -6.44 -5.63
N LEU A 230 7.10 -6.42 -5.72
CA LEU A 230 8.01 -7.09 -4.77
C LEU A 230 9.21 -6.19 -4.50
N GLY A 231 9.30 -5.62 -3.32
CA GLY A 231 10.35 -4.66 -2.97
C GLY A 231 11.64 -5.29 -2.48
N ASN A 232 12.76 -4.69 -2.83
CA ASN A 232 14.07 -5.01 -2.27
C ASN A 232 14.56 -3.90 -1.35
N ALA A 233 14.33 -4.05 -0.05
CA ALA A 233 14.73 -3.10 0.98
C ALA A 233 16.18 -3.28 1.48
N THR A 234 17.08 -3.83 0.67
CA THR A 234 18.48 -4.08 1.09
C THR A 234 19.20 -2.79 1.51
N LYS A 235 18.95 -1.68 0.84
CA LYS A 235 19.52 -0.37 1.20
C LYS A 235 19.04 0.08 2.58
N ALA A 236 17.74 0.01 2.85
CA ALA A 236 17.17 0.34 4.15
C ALA A 236 17.72 -0.57 5.27
N ARG A 237 17.82 -1.88 5.01
CA ARG A 237 18.42 -2.83 5.96
C ARG A 237 19.87 -2.47 6.31
N LYS A 238 20.66 -2.13 5.30
CA LYS A 238 22.11 -1.82 5.50
C LYS A 238 22.32 -0.44 6.13
N LYS A 239 21.68 0.61 5.62
CA LYS A 239 21.93 2.00 6.06
C LYS A 239 21.12 2.40 7.28
N LEU A 240 19.83 2.05 7.33
CA LEU A 240 18.94 2.42 8.43
C LEU A 240 18.95 1.39 9.57
N LYS A 241 19.58 0.22 9.38
CA LYS A 241 19.45 -0.93 10.30
C LYS A 241 17.98 -1.28 10.55
N TRP A 242 17.14 -1.07 9.54
CA TRP A 242 15.71 -1.36 9.59
C TRP A 242 15.42 -2.75 9.05
N LYS A 243 14.52 -3.45 9.69
CA LYS A 243 13.92 -4.71 9.22
C LYS A 243 12.49 -4.80 9.72
N PRO A 244 11.56 -5.40 8.94
CA PRO A 244 10.20 -5.62 9.42
C PRO A 244 10.21 -6.56 10.63
N LYS A 245 9.44 -6.22 11.66
CA LYS A 245 9.24 -7.00 12.90
C LYS A 245 7.99 -7.88 12.79
N TYR A 246 6.99 -7.41 12.02
CA TYR A 246 5.74 -8.11 11.81
C TYR A 246 5.80 -8.92 10.51
N ASN A 247 5.16 -10.08 10.50
CA ASN A 247 4.94 -10.88 9.31
C ASN A 247 3.46 -10.85 8.90
N LEU A 248 3.13 -11.38 7.72
CA LEU A 248 1.75 -11.33 7.21
C LEU A 248 0.76 -12.07 8.12
N ASN A 249 1.18 -13.18 8.77
CA ASN A 249 0.31 -13.92 9.68
C ASN A 249 -0.08 -13.09 10.91
N SER A 250 0.90 -12.45 11.58
CA SER A 250 0.66 -11.60 12.75
C SER A 250 -0.16 -10.36 12.40
N LEU A 251 0.06 -9.79 11.22
CA LEU A 251 -0.74 -8.67 10.71
C LEU A 251 -2.21 -9.07 10.51
N ILE A 252 -2.47 -10.21 9.87
CA ILE A 252 -3.83 -10.72 9.67
C ILE A 252 -4.50 -11.00 11.03
N ASP A 253 -3.78 -11.60 11.98
CA ASP A 253 -4.33 -11.89 13.33
C ASP A 253 -4.74 -10.60 14.04
N GLU A 254 -3.90 -9.56 14.03
CA GLU A 254 -4.22 -8.27 14.64
C GLU A 254 -5.44 -7.63 13.97
N MET A 255 -5.49 -7.63 12.63
CA MET A 255 -6.61 -7.05 11.90
C MET A 255 -7.92 -7.81 12.09
N ILE A 256 -7.91 -9.14 12.16
CA ILE A 256 -9.10 -9.97 12.45
C ILE A 256 -9.59 -9.70 13.87
N SER A 257 -8.68 -9.73 14.85
CA SER A 257 -9.02 -9.50 16.26
C SER A 257 -9.72 -8.16 16.46
N GLU A 258 -9.21 -7.11 15.82
CA GLU A 258 -9.82 -5.79 15.93
C GLU A 258 -11.17 -5.70 15.22
N GLU A 259 -11.32 -6.33 14.05
CA GLU A 259 -12.60 -6.34 13.34
C GLU A 259 -13.69 -7.13 14.10
N ILE A 260 -13.31 -8.23 14.78
CA ILE A 260 -14.25 -8.98 15.63
C ILE A 260 -14.72 -8.12 16.80
N LYS A 261 -13.83 -7.32 17.43
CA LYS A 261 -14.25 -6.38 18.50
C LYS A 261 -15.26 -5.38 17.97
N LEU A 262 -14.98 -4.75 16.83
CA LEU A 262 -15.90 -3.77 16.23
C LEU A 262 -17.28 -4.37 15.92
N VAL A 263 -17.34 -5.61 15.47
CA VAL A 263 -18.61 -6.30 15.22
C VAL A 263 -19.37 -6.63 16.51
N ASN A 264 -18.67 -6.93 17.61
CA ASN A 264 -19.31 -7.21 18.89
C ASN A 264 -19.79 -5.96 19.63
N GLU A 265 -19.26 -4.79 19.28
CA GLU A 265 -19.61 -3.49 19.86
C GLU A 265 -20.74 -2.78 19.06
N SER A 266 -21.08 -3.25 17.88
CA SER A 266 -22.12 -2.69 16.98
C SER A 266 -23.44 -3.42 17.12
#